data_ea3a3e4503d8dfeb9cbae68651d50997
#
_entry.id   ea3a3e4503d8dfeb9cbae68651d50997
#
_cell.length_a   1.000
_cell.length_b   1.000
_cell.length_c   1.000
_cell.angle_alpha   90.00
_cell.angle_beta   90.00
_cell.angle_gamma   90.00
#
_symmetry.space_group_name_H-M   'P 1'
#
loop_
_entity.id
_entity.type
_entity.pdbx_description
1 polymer ?
#
loop_
_entity_poly.entity_id
_entity_poly.type
_entity_poly.pdbx_seq_one_letter_code
_entity_poly.pdbx_strand_id
1 'polypeptide(L)'
;MNSSPFLQALPMAFLAAVSLSASYVQAQDYVVPENTPAHIKRAVESDNRSEQQVARDAGRLPAEVLTLADLNEGDHVAEISTFGQYYTPMLVEAVGPTGKVEMYDMPYLAAFSDGNVGKAGQAFADANENAEYHIVHYSEINFPSGLDAVYNVLYYHDLQGLEVDTAEMNSKVFSALKSGGKYVIVDHLAEDGSGWRDSTTIHRIGKEAIIDEITAAGFTLLLDSDILANPEDDRSAMVFSPGMRGGTDRAVLIFQKPR
;
A
#
# COMPACT_ATOMS: atom_id res chain seq x y z
N MET A 1 66.93 41.00 -12.02
CA MET A 1 66.52 39.80 -11.28
C MET A 1 65.02 39.67 -11.45
N ASN A 2 64.61 39.02 -12.56
CA ASN A 2 63.20 38.84 -12.88
C ASN A 2 62.85 37.35 -12.81
N SER A 3 61.97 37.01 -11.94
CA SER A 3 61.39 35.68 -11.82
C SER A 3 59.92 35.75 -12.30
N SER A 4 59.63 35.16 -13.44
CA SER A 4 58.28 34.95 -13.96
C SER A 4 57.60 33.77 -13.23
N PRO A 5 56.31 33.83 -12.94
CA PRO A 5 55.58 32.68 -12.47
C PRO A 5 55.01 31.87 -13.62
N PHE A 6 55.24 30.58 -13.56
CA PHE A 6 54.64 29.56 -14.41
C PHE A 6 53.11 29.50 -14.23
N LEU A 7 52.37 29.71 -15.35
CA LEU A 7 50.96 29.33 -15.45
C LEU A 7 50.91 27.81 -15.65
N GLN A 8 50.39 27.11 -14.63
CA GLN A 8 49.95 25.72 -14.80
C GLN A 8 48.52 25.67 -15.35
N ALA A 9 48.37 25.10 -16.52
CA ALA A 9 47.06 24.81 -17.13
C ALA A 9 46.44 23.63 -16.41
N LEU A 10 45.22 23.83 -15.86
CA LEU A 10 44.35 22.76 -15.35
C LEU A 10 43.76 22.00 -16.56
N PRO A 11 43.69 20.66 -16.49
CA PRO A 11 42.99 19.89 -17.50
C PRO A 11 41.46 20.03 -17.33
N MET A 12 40.79 20.38 -18.41
CA MET A 12 39.32 20.32 -18.53
C MET A 12 38.87 18.86 -18.35
N ALA A 13 38.21 18.60 -17.25
CA ALA A 13 37.47 17.32 -17.04
C ALA A 13 36.22 17.39 -17.93
N PHE A 14 36.14 16.50 -18.91
CA PHE A 14 34.93 16.21 -19.66
C PHE A 14 33.94 15.54 -18.68
N LEU A 15 32.88 16.27 -18.30
CA LEU A 15 31.70 15.65 -17.70
C LEU A 15 30.96 14.90 -18.80
N ALA A 16 31.15 13.59 -18.84
CA ALA A 16 30.28 12.71 -19.59
C ALA A 16 28.91 12.68 -18.87
N ALA A 17 27.90 13.31 -19.46
CA ALA A 17 26.53 13.16 -19.03
C ALA A 17 26.10 11.70 -19.30
N VAL A 18 26.15 10.86 -18.28
CA VAL A 18 25.52 9.55 -18.31
C VAL A 18 24.02 9.80 -18.22
N SER A 19 23.34 9.77 -19.37
CA SER A 19 21.89 9.68 -19.44
C SER A 19 21.49 8.31 -18.85
N LEU A 20 21.08 8.29 -17.57
CA LEU A 20 20.35 7.17 -17.03
C LEU A 20 19.00 7.08 -17.75
N SER A 21 18.95 6.31 -18.83
CA SER A 21 17.69 5.78 -19.33
C SER A 21 17.18 4.81 -18.28
N ALA A 22 16.25 5.29 -17.42
CA ALA A 22 15.45 4.41 -16.60
C ALA A 22 14.72 3.48 -17.57
N SER A 23 15.13 2.23 -17.62
CA SER A 23 14.35 1.18 -18.29
C SER A 23 13.04 1.06 -17.54
N TYR A 24 12.02 1.78 -17.98
CA TYR A 24 10.65 1.47 -17.60
C TYR A 24 10.40 0.07 -18.14
N VAL A 25 10.23 -0.90 -17.25
CA VAL A 25 9.56 -2.14 -17.61
C VAL A 25 8.26 -1.70 -18.26
N GLN A 26 8.10 -2.05 -19.53
CA GLN A 26 6.91 -1.71 -20.30
C GLN A 26 5.73 -2.19 -19.50
N ALA A 27 4.83 -1.28 -19.09
CA ALA A 27 3.62 -1.63 -18.39
C ALA A 27 2.90 -2.69 -19.24
N GLN A 28 2.81 -3.92 -18.74
CA GLN A 28 1.95 -4.91 -19.36
C GLN A 28 0.54 -4.34 -19.27
N ASP A 29 -0.21 -4.36 -20.37
CA ASP A 29 -1.58 -3.90 -20.39
C ASP A 29 -2.39 -4.79 -19.41
N TYR A 30 -2.78 -4.20 -18.27
CA TYR A 30 -3.66 -4.89 -17.34
C TYR A 30 -5.07 -4.92 -17.91
N VAL A 31 -5.65 -6.11 -17.96
CA VAL A 31 -7.02 -6.32 -18.40
C VAL A 31 -7.84 -6.82 -17.22
N VAL A 32 -8.88 -6.08 -16.86
CA VAL A 32 -9.82 -6.48 -15.80
C VAL A 32 -10.50 -7.79 -16.19
N PRO A 33 -10.46 -8.84 -15.32
CA PRO A 33 -11.09 -10.12 -15.61
C PRO A 33 -12.60 -9.99 -15.91
N GLU A 34 -13.09 -10.79 -16.86
CA GLU A 34 -14.50 -10.73 -17.28
C GLU A 34 -15.51 -11.03 -16.16
N ASN A 35 -15.11 -11.88 -15.21
CA ASN A 35 -15.95 -12.27 -14.07
C ASN A 35 -15.85 -11.31 -12.87
N THR A 36 -15.17 -10.16 -13.02
CA THR A 36 -15.10 -9.14 -11.99
C THR A 36 -16.49 -8.54 -11.74
N PRO A 37 -16.92 -8.40 -10.46
CA PRO A 37 -18.16 -7.71 -10.13
C PRO A 37 -18.24 -6.31 -10.74
N ALA A 38 -19.43 -5.92 -11.23
CA ALA A 38 -19.61 -4.71 -12.04
C ALA A 38 -19.15 -3.43 -11.34
N HIS A 39 -19.39 -3.32 -10.03
CA HIS A 39 -18.95 -2.16 -9.23
C HIS A 39 -17.43 -2.11 -9.07
N ILE A 40 -16.75 -3.24 -8.91
CA ILE A 40 -15.29 -3.32 -8.87
C ILE A 40 -14.70 -3.00 -10.24
N LYS A 41 -15.27 -3.56 -11.31
CA LYS A 41 -14.85 -3.26 -12.68
C LYS A 41 -14.92 -1.75 -12.95
N ARG A 42 -16.06 -1.12 -12.64
CA ARG A 42 -16.25 0.33 -12.77
C ARG A 42 -15.20 1.11 -11.99
N ALA A 43 -14.89 0.69 -10.77
CA ALA A 43 -13.91 1.35 -9.91
C ALA A 43 -12.48 1.27 -10.47
N VAL A 44 -12.09 0.10 -10.99
CA VAL A 44 -10.74 -0.11 -11.57
C VAL A 44 -10.60 0.62 -12.91
N GLU A 45 -11.65 0.66 -13.73
CA GLU A 45 -11.69 1.33 -15.04
C GLU A 45 -12.05 2.83 -14.95
N SER A 46 -12.18 3.40 -13.74
CA SER A 46 -12.62 4.79 -13.53
C SER A 46 -11.62 5.80 -14.08
N ASP A 47 -12.14 6.82 -14.80
CA ASP A 47 -11.37 7.97 -15.29
C ASP A 47 -10.88 8.89 -14.15
N ASN A 48 -11.34 8.68 -12.90
CA ASN A 48 -10.89 9.42 -11.72
C ASN A 48 -9.51 8.96 -11.22
N ARG A 49 -8.93 7.95 -11.84
CA ARG A 49 -7.59 7.45 -11.54
C ARG A 49 -6.55 8.09 -12.42
N SER A 50 -5.42 8.48 -11.85
CA SER A 50 -4.31 9.03 -12.62
C SER A 50 -3.61 7.94 -13.48
N GLU A 51 -2.98 8.35 -14.58
CA GLU A 51 -2.15 7.46 -15.41
C GLU A 51 -1.08 6.72 -14.58
N GLN A 52 -0.51 7.38 -13.55
CA GLN A 52 0.48 6.78 -12.66
C GLN A 52 -0.12 5.67 -11.77
N GLN A 53 -1.40 5.77 -11.40
CA GLN A 53 -2.09 4.72 -10.67
C GLN A 53 -2.39 3.54 -11.60
N VAL A 54 -2.95 3.81 -12.78
CA VAL A 54 -3.27 2.78 -13.79
C VAL A 54 -2.02 2.01 -14.25
N ALA A 55 -0.90 2.69 -14.46
CA ALA A 55 0.38 2.05 -14.83
C ALA A 55 0.89 1.02 -13.81
N ARG A 56 0.32 0.97 -12.60
CA ARG A 56 0.70 0.01 -11.54
C ARG A 56 -0.23 -1.21 -11.49
N ASP A 57 -1.31 -1.24 -12.27
CA ASP A 57 -2.35 -2.25 -12.17
C ASP A 57 -1.85 -3.65 -12.52
N ALA A 58 -1.05 -3.78 -13.58
CA ALA A 58 -0.47 -5.06 -13.97
C ALA A 58 0.36 -5.73 -12.86
N GLY A 59 1.03 -4.91 -12.04
CA GLY A 59 1.79 -5.42 -10.89
C GLY A 59 0.97 -5.52 -9.60
N ARG A 60 -0.29 -5.07 -9.55
CA ARG A 60 -1.10 -5.02 -8.33
C ARG A 60 -2.42 -5.78 -8.39
N LEU A 61 -2.86 -6.14 -9.60
CA LEU A 61 -4.07 -6.91 -9.86
C LEU A 61 -5.28 -6.40 -9.03
N PRO A 62 -5.64 -5.11 -9.16
CA PRO A 62 -6.58 -4.48 -8.23
C PRO A 62 -7.98 -5.09 -8.28
N ALA A 63 -8.47 -5.51 -9.45
CA ALA A 63 -9.78 -6.12 -9.56
C ALA A 63 -9.85 -7.45 -8.82
N GLU A 64 -8.80 -8.26 -8.93
CA GLU A 64 -8.68 -9.54 -8.24
C GLU A 64 -8.60 -9.34 -6.72
N VAL A 65 -7.75 -8.43 -6.25
CA VAL A 65 -7.59 -8.15 -4.81
C VAL A 65 -8.92 -7.67 -4.21
N LEU A 66 -9.60 -6.71 -4.84
CA LEU A 66 -10.88 -6.19 -4.36
C LEU A 66 -12.00 -7.24 -4.43
N THR A 67 -11.98 -8.11 -5.45
CA THR A 67 -12.92 -9.24 -5.57
C THR A 67 -12.69 -10.28 -4.48
N LEU A 68 -11.44 -10.65 -4.21
CA LEU A 68 -11.09 -11.58 -3.12
C LEU A 68 -11.46 -11.02 -1.74
N ALA A 69 -11.33 -9.71 -1.55
CA ALA A 69 -11.77 -9.02 -0.35
C ALA A 69 -13.30 -8.97 -0.22
N ASP A 70 -14.05 -9.30 -1.26
CA ASP A 70 -15.52 -9.26 -1.32
C ASP A 70 -16.05 -7.86 -0.91
N LEU A 71 -15.47 -6.83 -1.53
CA LEU A 71 -15.89 -5.45 -1.38
C LEU A 71 -17.24 -5.25 -2.08
N ASN A 72 -18.18 -4.56 -1.43
CA ASN A 72 -19.53 -4.37 -1.94
C ASN A 72 -19.96 -2.89 -1.98
N GLU A 73 -20.96 -2.59 -2.80
CA GLU A 73 -21.63 -1.29 -2.75
C GLU A 73 -22.31 -1.09 -1.39
N GLY A 74 -22.15 0.09 -0.81
CA GLY A 74 -22.67 0.42 0.51
C GLY A 74 -21.76 0.07 1.68
N ASP A 75 -20.62 -0.60 1.45
CA ASP A 75 -19.68 -0.94 2.51
C ASP A 75 -19.07 0.33 3.16
N HIS A 76 -18.88 0.27 4.48
CA HIS A 76 -18.09 1.25 5.24
C HIS A 76 -16.71 0.66 5.50
N VAL A 77 -15.69 1.21 4.88
CA VAL A 77 -14.34 0.64 4.91
C VAL A 77 -13.30 1.65 5.43
N ALA A 78 -12.19 1.16 5.93
CA ALA A 78 -11.03 1.97 6.27
C ALA A 78 -9.81 1.53 5.48
N GLU A 79 -8.98 2.49 5.05
CA GLU A 79 -7.67 2.26 4.42
C GLU A 79 -6.58 2.85 5.32
N ILE A 80 -5.66 1.99 5.77
CA ILE A 80 -4.50 2.37 6.57
C ILE A 80 -3.34 2.63 5.62
N SER A 81 -2.74 3.82 5.73
CA SER A 81 -1.69 4.32 4.84
C SER A 81 -2.18 4.51 3.40
N THR A 82 -2.97 5.58 3.22
CA THR A 82 -3.44 5.96 1.88
C THR A 82 -2.35 6.60 1.03
N PHE A 83 -1.14 6.67 1.53
CA PHE A 83 0.02 7.27 0.88
C PHE A 83 0.12 6.90 -0.61
N GLY A 84 0.01 7.93 -1.47
CA GLY A 84 -0.02 7.75 -2.91
C GLY A 84 -1.36 7.30 -3.47
N GLN A 85 -2.40 7.13 -2.64
CA GLN A 85 -3.82 6.96 -2.97
C GLN A 85 -4.07 5.95 -4.10
N TYR A 86 -3.44 4.76 -4.02
CA TYR A 86 -3.62 3.79 -5.09
C TYR A 86 -4.97 3.06 -5.00
N TYR A 87 -5.31 2.52 -3.82
CA TYR A 87 -6.60 1.86 -3.63
C TYR A 87 -7.73 2.85 -3.32
N THR A 88 -7.44 3.98 -2.70
CA THR A 88 -8.42 4.97 -2.24
C THR A 88 -9.47 5.34 -3.31
N PRO A 89 -9.10 5.75 -4.55
CA PRO A 89 -10.09 6.08 -5.58
C PRO A 89 -10.97 4.89 -5.95
N MET A 90 -10.40 3.68 -5.99
CA MET A 90 -11.15 2.46 -6.30
C MET A 90 -12.09 2.06 -5.17
N LEU A 91 -11.67 2.20 -3.91
CA LEU A 91 -12.54 1.94 -2.76
C LEU A 91 -13.74 2.88 -2.76
N VAL A 92 -13.50 4.19 -2.93
CA VAL A 92 -14.55 5.23 -2.97
C VAL A 92 -15.57 4.97 -4.09
N GLU A 93 -15.08 4.65 -5.30
CA GLU A 93 -15.95 4.34 -6.44
C GLU A 93 -16.71 3.02 -6.26
N ALA A 94 -16.04 1.98 -5.73
CA ALA A 94 -16.63 0.66 -5.57
C ALA A 94 -17.73 0.62 -4.50
N VAL A 95 -17.51 1.27 -3.33
CA VAL A 95 -18.55 1.33 -2.29
C VAL A 95 -19.70 2.25 -2.68
N GLY A 96 -19.49 3.17 -3.63
CA GLY A 96 -20.52 4.06 -4.16
C GLY A 96 -21.06 5.06 -3.14
N PRO A 97 -22.11 5.83 -3.49
CA PRO A 97 -22.58 6.98 -2.70
C PRO A 97 -23.25 6.60 -1.36
N THR A 98 -23.60 5.33 -1.16
CA THR A 98 -24.17 4.82 0.10
C THR A 98 -23.15 4.20 1.03
N GLY A 99 -21.94 3.93 0.52
CA GLY A 99 -20.82 3.46 1.31
C GLY A 99 -19.98 4.60 1.85
N LYS A 100 -18.91 4.27 2.58
CA LYS A 100 -17.97 5.26 3.13
C LYS A 100 -16.55 4.70 3.17
N VAL A 101 -15.56 5.60 2.96
CA VAL A 101 -14.14 5.27 3.06
C VAL A 101 -13.46 6.20 4.07
N GLU A 102 -12.93 5.60 5.13
CA GLU A 102 -12.11 6.28 6.13
C GLU A 102 -10.63 6.13 5.72
N MET A 103 -9.98 7.24 5.41
CA MET A 103 -8.60 7.31 4.91
C MET A 103 -7.67 7.71 6.05
N TYR A 104 -6.65 6.90 6.35
CA TYR A 104 -5.72 7.17 7.46
C TYR A 104 -4.29 7.29 6.98
N ASP A 105 -3.64 8.41 7.33
CA ASP A 105 -2.20 8.59 7.18
C ASP A 105 -1.56 9.02 8.50
N MET A 106 -0.31 8.59 8.72
CA MET A 106 0.49 9.11 9.83
C MET A 106 0.96 10.53 9.55
N PRO A 107 1.21 11.35 10.59
CA PRO A 107 1.66 12.73 10.43
C PRO A 107 2.92 12.88 9.55
N TYR A 108 3.88 11.94 9.65
CA TYR A 108 5.10 12.00 8.83
C TYR A 108 4.80 11.72 7.34
N LEU A 109 3.84 10.82 7.03
CA LEU A 109 3.40 10.57 5.65
C LEU A 109 2.69 11.78 5.07
N ALA A 110 1.78 12.37 5.84
CA ALA A 110 1.08 13.60 5.43
C ALA A 110 2.04 14.77 5.22
N ALA A 111 3.13 14.85 6.01
CA ALA A 111 4.17 15.86 5.87
C ALA A 111 5.13 15.61 4.69
N PHE A 112 5.11 14.43 4.09
CA PHE A 112 6.00 14.07 2.99
C PHE A 112 5.81 15.02 1.79
N SER A 113 6.92 15.30 1.07
CA SER A 113 6.94 16.24 -0.07
C SER A 113 6.40 17.64 0.29
N ASP A 114 6.94 18.22 1.38
CA ASP A 114 6.53 19.54 1.90
C ASP A 114 5.02 19.62 2.22
N GLY A 115 4.47 18.53 2.72
CA GLY A 115 3.05 18.42 3.07
C GLY A 115 2.10 18.22 1.88
N ASN A 116 2.64 17.99 0.68
CA ASN A 116 1.79 17.79 -0.50
C ASN A 116 0.99 16.49 -0.45
N VAL A 117 1.49 15.45 0.25
CA VAL A 117 0.74 14.20 0.43
C VAL A 117 -0.51 14.44 1.27
N GLY A 118 -0.40 15.08 2.43
CA GLY A 118 -1.56 15.40 3.27
C GLY A 118 -2.56 16.34 2.58
N LYS A 119 -2.05 17.35 1.84
CA LYS A 119 -2.92 18.23 1.04
C LYS A 119 -3.68 17.47 -0.04
N ALA A 120 -3.03 16.50 -0.71
CA ALA A 120 -3.67 15.68 -1.73
C ALA A 120 -4.74 14.75 -1.10
N GLY A 121 -4.46 14.15 0.08
CA GLY A 121 -5.42 13.34 0.82
C GLY A 121 -6.65 14.15 1.21
N GLN A 122 -6.45 15.35 1.77
CA GLN A 122 -7.56 16.23 2.14
C GLN A 122 -8.35 16.69 0.91
N ALA A 123 -7.68 17.12 -0.16
CA ALA A 123 -8.35 17.54 -1.39
C ALA A 123 -9.17 16.41 -2.03
N PHE A 124 -8.67 15.17 -1.93
CA PHE A 124 -9.42 14.00 -2.40
C PHE A 124 -10.69 13.78 -1.57
N ALA A 125 -10.58 13.83 -0.24
CA ALA A 125 -11.74 13.70 0.65
C ALA A 125 -12.75 14.84 0.44
N ASP A 126 -12.29 16.09 0.28
CA ASP A 126 -13.16 17.24 0.02
C ASP A 126 -13.93 17.11 -1.32
N ALA A 127 -13.38 16.38 -2.28
CA ALA A 127 -14.01 16.14 -3.59
C ALA A 127 -14.95 14.92 -3.62
N ASN A 128 -14.96 14.10 -2.57
CA ASN A 128 -15.74 12.85 -2.51
C ASN A 128 -16.54 12.79 -1.20
N GLU A 129 -17.86 12.99 -1.28
CA GLU A 129 -18.75 13.07 -0.10
C GLU A 129 -18.73 11.80 0.78
N ASN A 130 -18.32 10.66 0.20
CA ASN A 130 -18.22 9.36 0.86
C ASN A 130 -16.78 9.02 1.30
N ALA A 131 -15.87 10.01 1.36
CA ALA A 131 -14.51 9.84 1.86
C ALA A 131 -14.24 10.81 3.03
N GLU A 132 -13.50 10.34 4.04
CA GLU A 132 -13.04 11.16 5.16
C GLU A 132 -11.56 10.90 5.41
N TYR A 133 -10.76 11.99 5.56
CA TYR A 133 -9.31 11.88 5.70
C TYR A 133 -8.85 12.23 7.12
N HIS A 134 -8.06 11.33 7.71
CA HIS A 134 -7.57 11.43 9.08
C HIS A 134 -6.04 11.40 9.09
N ILE A 135 -5.43 12.41 9.69
CA ILE A 135 -3.99 12.44 9.97
C ILE A 135 -3.81 12.15 11.45
N VAL A 136 -3.35 10.94 11.78
CA VAL A 136 -3.23 10.47 13.17
C VAL A 136 -2.08 9.49 13.32
N HIS A 137 -1.38 9.50 14.45
CA HIS A 137 -0.44 8.42 14.77
C HIS A 137 -1.20 7.12 14.99
N TYR A 138 -0.77 6.01 14.39
CA TYR A 138 -1.58 4.77 14.40
C TYR A 138 -1.73 4.14 15.78
N SER A 139 -0.84 4.45 16.76
CA SER A 139 -1.09 4.11 18.17
C SER A 139 -2.32 4.83 18.76
N GLU A 140 -2.70 5.98 18.19
CA GLU A 140 -3.83 6.81 18.64
C GLU A 140 -5.07 6.65 17.74
N ILE A 141 -4.98 5.80 16.70
CA ILE A 141 -6.08 5.61 15.76
C ILE A 141 -7.34 5.12 16.48
N ASN A 142 -8.46 5.74 16.18
CA ASN A 142 -9.77 5.39 16.68
C ASN A 142 -10.72 5.21 15.49
N PHE A 143 -10.87 3.97 15.05
CA PHE A 143 -11.77 3.64 13.96
C PHE A 143 -13.23 3.82 14.36
N PRO A 144 -14.12 4.23 13.43
CA PRO A 144 -15.54 4.10 13.65
C PRO A 144 -15.94 2.63 13.82
N SER A 145 -17.00 2.38 14.56
CA SER A 145 -17.52 1.02 14.77
C SER A 145 -18.37 0.57 13.58
N GLY A 146 -18.41 -0.73 13.35
CA GLY A 146 -19.28 -1.33 12.33
C GLY A 146 -18.70 -1.31 10.92
N LEU A 147 -17.38 -1.22 10.79
CA LEU A 147 -16.71 -1.32 9.49
C LEU A 147 -16.95 -2.69 8.86
N ASP A 148 -17.13 -2.70 7.55
CA ASP A 148 -17.22 -3.89 6.71
C ASP A 148 -15.84 -4.49 6.43
N ALA A 149 -14.86 -3.62 6.15
CA ALA A 149 -13.49 -4.03 5.95
C ALA A 149 -12.48 -2.95 6.37
N VAL A 150 -11.27 -3.41 6.71
CA VAL A 150 -10.08 -2.57 6.88
C VAL A 150 -9.02 -3.07 5.92
N TYR A 151 -8.43 -2.16 5.16
CA TYR A 151 -7.35 -2.45 4.21
C TYR A 151 -6.03 -1.92 4.76
N ASN A 152 -5.00 -2.76 4.78
CA ASN A 152 -3.61 -2.38 5.03
C ASN A 152 -2.77 -2.97 3.89
N VAL A 153 -2.37 -2.10 2.97
CA VAL A 153 -1.73 -2.53 1.73
C VAL A 153 -0.32 -1.97 1.63
N LEU A 154 0.65 -2.88 1.65
CA LEU A 154 2.08 -2.61 1.57
C LEU A 154 2.59 -1.68 2.70
N TYR A 155 2.06 -1.88 3.91
CA TYR A 155 2.40 -1.04 5.04
C TYR A 155 2.41 -1.76 6.39
N TYR A 156 1.93 -3.01 6.48
CA TYR A 156 1.95 -3.75 7.74
C TYR A 156 3.38 -3.96 8.24
N HIS A 157 4.32 -4.26 7.35
CA HIS A 157 5.74 -4.43 7.65
C HIS A 157 6.40 -3.19 8.29
N ASP A 158 5.90 -1.98 8.05
CA ASP A 158 6.46 -0.74 8.59
C ASP A 158 6.01 -0.43 10.02
N LEU A 159 4.91 -1.03 10.50
CA LEU A 159 4.28 -0.67 11.78
C LEU A 159 5.25 -0.76 12.97
N GLN A 160 6.04 -1.82 13.05
CA GLN A 160 6.98 -1.99 14.17
C GLN A 160 8.09 -0.93 14.16
N GLY A 161 8.61 -0.57 12.99
CA GLY A 161 9.62 0.49 12.82
C GLY A 161 9.11 1.89 13.15
N LEU A 162 7.79 2.04 13.24
CA LEU A 162 7.08 3.28 13.56
C LEU A 162 6.58 3.34 15.00
N GLU A 163 7.09 2.45 15.86
CA GLU A 163 6.71 2.36 17.28
C GLU A 163 5.19 2.11 17.47
N VAL A 164 4.54 1.45 16.51
CA VAL A 164 3.15 1.01 16.63
C VAL A 164 3.13 -0.38 17.25
N ASP A 165 2.43 -0.52 18.36
CA ASP A 165 2.12 -1.84 18.94
C ASP A 165 1.13 -2.56 18.01
N THR A 166 1.61 -3.56 17.28
CA THR A 166 0.82 -4.30 16.29
C THR A 166 -0.31 -5.11 16.95
N ALA A 167 -0.11 -5.60 18.18
CA ALA A 167 -1.16 -6.30 18.92
C ALA A 167 -2.30 -5.34 19.30
N GLU A 168 -1.97 -4.13 19.76
CA GLU A 168 -2.96 -3.08 20.04
C GLU A 168 -3.67 -2.65 18.76
N MET A 169 -2.93 -2.43 17.66
CA MET A 169 -3.50 -2.04 16.36
C MET A 169 -4.47 -3.10 15.85
N ASN A 170 -4.08 -4.37 15.85
CA ASN A 170 -4.93 -5.48 15.43
C ASN A 170 -6.19 -5.61 16.31
N SER A 171 -6.07 -5.36 17.62
CA SER A 171 -7.21 -5.32 18.54
C SER A 171 -8.18 -4.17 18.25
N LYS A 172 -7.66 -2.97 17.88
CA LYS A 172 -8.48 -1.84 17.46
C LYS A 172 -9.23 -2.15 16.17
N VAL A 173 -8.54 -2.73 15.16
CA VAL A 173 -9.18 -3.17 13.91
C VAL A 173 -10.26 -4.22 14.21
N PHE A 174 -9.95 -5.22 15.05
CA PHE A 174 -10.92 -6.23 15.45
C PHE A 174 -12.17 -5.62 16.09
N SER A 175 -11.98 -4.65 16.99
CA SER A 175 -13.08 -3.99 17.68
C SER A 175 -13.95 -3.18 16.73
N ALA A 176 -13.36 -2.50 15.77
CA ALA A 176 -14.04 -1.65 14.79
C ALA A 176 -14.88 -2.41 13.77
N LEU A 177 -14.43 -3.60 13.38
CA LEU A 177 -15.12 -4.42 12.39
C LEU A 177 -16.43 -4.99 12.94
N LYS A 178 -17.44 -5.05 12.08
CA LYS A 178 -18.67 -5.82 12.36
C LYS A 178 -18.37 -7.33 12.41
N SER A 179 -19.28 -8.11 12.99
CA SER A 179 -19.22 -9.58 12.90
C SER A 179 -19.23 -10.02 11.44
N GLY A 180 -18.26 -10.83 11.03
CA GLY A 180 -18.02 -11.22 9.64
C GLY A 180 -17.23 -10.18 8.81
N GLY A 181 -16.89 -9.02 9.36
CA GLY A 181 -16.06 -8.01 8.71
C GLY A 181 -14.63 -8.49 8.45
N LYS A 182 -13.94 -7.87 7.52
CA LYS A 182 -12.67 -8.37 6.97
C LYS A 182 -11.50 -7.43 7.25
N TYR A 183 -10.36 -8.02 7.55
CA TYR A 183 -9.08 -7.32 7.56
C TYR A 183 -8.25 -7.82 6.37
N VAL A 184 -7.97 -6.95 5.42
CA VAL A 184 -7.30 -7.24 4.16
C VAL A 184 -5.87 -6.77 4.25
N ILE A 185 -4.92 -7.70 4.14
CA ILE A 185 -3.49 -7.42 4.13
C ILE A 185 -2.92 -7.81 2.77
N VAL A 186 -2.20 -6.88 2.17
CA VAL A 186 -1.28 -7.16 1.06
C VAL A 186 0.09 -6.70 1.51
N ASP A 187 1.10 -7.59 1.53
CA ASP A 187 2.41 -7.13 1.94
C ASP A 187 3.57 -7.87 1.25
N HIS A 188 4.74 -7.21 1.25
CA HIS A 188 5.99 -7.72 0.70
C HIS A 188 6.55 -8.83 1.59
N LEU A 189 6.73 -10.02 1.00
CA LEU A 189 7.25 -11.16 1.72
C LEU A 189 8.77 -11.09 1.89
N ALA A 190 9.22 -11.39 3.10
CA ALA A 190 10.59 -11.72 3.44
C ALA A 190 10.83 -13.23 3.31
N GLU A 191 12.07 -13.68 3.59
CA GLU A 191 12.43 -15.08 3.72
C GLU A 191 11.55 -15.78 4.76
N ASP A 192 11.15 -17.01 4.48
CA ASP A 192 10.32 -17.79 5.40
C ASP A 192 11.00 -17.94 6.78
N GLY A 193 10.24 -17.75 7.84
CA GLY A 193 10.76 -17.77 9.22
C GLY A 193 11.53 -16.51 9.64
N SER A 194 11.60 -15.47 8.81
CA SER A 194 12.29 -14.21 9.13
C SER A 194 11.53 -13.36 10.17
N GLY A 195 10.23 -13.57 10.31
CA GLY A 195 9.41 -12.75 11.18
C GLY A 195 9.48 -11.26 10.81
N TRP A 196 9.86 -10.42 11.76
CA TRP A 196 10.03 -8.97 11.59
C TRP A 196 11.47 -8.54 11.25
N ARG A 197 12.42 -9.48 11.13
CA ARG A 197 13.87 -9.19 10.94
C ARG A 197 14.15 -8.17 9.84
N ASP A 198 13.44 -8.27 8.75
CA ASP A 198 13.73 -7.57 7.51
C ASP A 198 12.83 -6.32 7.30
N SER A 199 11.90 -6.05 8.21
CA SER A 199 10.89 -5.00 8.08
C SER A 199 11.49 -3.58 7.97
N THR A 200 12.43 -3.26 8.84
CA THR A 200 13.05 -1.92 8.91
C THR A 200 14.26 -1.73 7.98
N THR A 201 14.71 -2.79 7.32
CA THR A 201 15.92 -2.77 6.48
C THR A 201 15.61 -2.85 5.01
N ILE A 202 14.80 -3.83 4.61
CA ILE A 202 14.43 -4.06 3.21
C ILE A 202 12.92 -3.97 2.95
N HIS A 203 12.13 -3.53 3.94
CA HIS A 203 10.69 -3.35 3.87
C HIS A 203 9.94 -4.63 3.48
N ARG A 204 10.25 -5.72 4.18
CA ARG A 204 9.64 -7.04 3.99
C ARG A 204 9.35 -7.70 5.33
N ILE A 205 8.32 -8.54 5.36
CA ILE A 205 7.88 -9.24 6.56
C ILE A 205 7.65 -10.73 6.27
N GLY A 206 7.96 -11.60 7.23
CA GLY A 206 7.58 -13.01 7.16
C GLY A 206 6.07 -13.18 7.19
N LYS A 207 5.52 -13.98 6.26
CA LYS A 207 4.07 -14.22 6.16
C LYS A 207 3.50 -14.75 7.48
N GLU A 208 4.22 -15.64 8.13
CA GLU A 208 3.85 -16.26 9.39
C GLU A 208 3.63 -15.21 10.50
N ALA A 209 4.50 -14.19 10.58
CA ALA A 209 4.37 -13.14 11.58
C ALA A 209 3.06 -12.36 11.43
N ILE A 210 2.65 -12.05 10.20
CA ILE A 210 1.36 -11.40 9.93
C ILE A 210 0.22 -12.31 10.40
N ILE A 211 0.26 -13.59 10.02
CA ILE A 211 -0.79 -14.56 10.33
C ILE A 211 -0.91 -14.75 11.84
N ASP A 212 0.21 -14.96 12.52
CA ASP A 212 0.24 -15.22 13.96
C ASP A 212 -0.29 -14.03 14.77
N GLU A 213 0.15 -12.82 14.45
CA GLU A 213 -0.27 -11.62 15.18
C GLU A 213 -1.74 -11.27 14.96
N ILE A 214 -2.23 -11.38 13.73
CA ILE A 214 -3.63 -11.05 13.44
C ILE A 214 -4.56 -12.12 14.00
N THR A 215 -4.17 -13.41 13.92
CA THR A 215 -4.98 -14.46 14.55
C THR A 215 -4.96 -14.40 16.07
N ALA A 216 -3.85 -13.97 16.67
CA ALA A 216 -3.77 -13.72 18.13
C ALA A 216 -4.74 -12.62 18.60
N ALA A 217 -5.08 -11.66 17.73
CA ALA A 217 -6.10 -10.64 18.02
C ALA A 217 -7.55 -11.16 17.90
N GLY A 218 -7.76 -12.43 17.54
CA GLY A 218 -9.07 -13.09 17.48
C GLY A 218 -9.63 -13.29 16.06
N PHE A 219 -8.91 -12.90 15.04
CA PHE A 219 -9.32 -13.14 13.66
C PHE A 219 -9.13 -14.60 13.23
N THR A 220 -9.89 -15.00 12.22
CA THR A 220 -9.67 -16.26 11.49
C THR A 220 -9.11 -15.92 10.11
N LEU A 221 -8.01 -16.56 9.72
CA LEU A 221 -7.52 -16.48 8.33
C LEU A 221 -8.54 -17.15 7.41
N LEU A 222 -9.16 -16.34 6.54
CA LEU A 222 -10.17 -16.80 5.58
C LEU A 222 -9.53 -17.20 4.25
N LEU A 223 -8.51 -16.46 3.83
CA LEU A 223 -7.83 -16.68 2.55
C LEU A 223 -6.34 -16.31 2.65
N ASP A 224 -5.49 -17.18 2.14
CA ASP A 224 -4.09 -16.92 1.78
C ASP A 224 -3.98 -17.15 0.27
N SER A 225 -3.77 -16.08 -0.50
CA SER A 225 -3.80 -16.12 -1.96
C SER A 225 -2.45 -15.79 -2.56
N ASP A 226 -2.06 -16.59 -3.54
CA ASP A 226 -0.81 -16.45 -4.31
C ASP A 226 -0.95 -15.58 -5.57
N ILE A 227 -2.04 -14.83 -5.72
CA ILE A 227 -2.27 -14.02 -6.96
C ILE A 227 -1.20 -12.96 -7.20
N LEU A 228 -0.53 -12.51 -6.15
CA LEU A 228 0.59 -11.57 -6.21
C LEU A 228 1.94 -12.22 -5.93
N ALA A 229 2.01 -13.55 -5.92
CA ALA A 229 3.26 -14.27 -5.77
C ALA A 229 4.18 -14.05 -6.97
N ASN A 230 5.46 -13.87 -6.69
CA ASN A 230 6.50 -13.80 -7.71
C ASN A 230 7.68 -14.72 -7.35
N PRO A 231 7.74 -15.93 -7.90
CA PRO A 231 8.80 -16.87 -7.58
C PRO A 231 10.20 -16.46 -8.08
N GLU A 232 10.28 -15.44 -8.94
CA GLU A 232 11.57 -14.88 -9.41
C GLU A 232 12.17 -13.88 -8.41
N ASP A 233 11.39 -13.42 -7.42
CA ASP A 233 11.88 -12.58 -6.33
C ASP A 233 12.45 -13.44 -5.21
N ASP A 234 13.77 -13.40 -5.03
CA ASP A 234 14.47 -14.15 -3.97
C ASP A 234 14.26 -13.54 -2.56
N ARG A 235 13.47 -12.47 -2.46
CA ARG A 235 13.09 -11.74 -1.24
C ARG A 235 14.26 -11.11 -0.47
N SER A 236 15.45 -11.01 -1.10
CA SER A 236 16.66 -10.46 -0.46
C SER A 236 16.86 -8.96 -0.71
N ALA A 237 16.31 -8.43 -1.79
CA ALA A 237 16.46 -7.03 -2.17
C ALA A 237 15.47 -6.13 -1.45
N MET A 238 15.90 -4.89 -1.13
CA MET A 238 15.00 -3.84 -0.65
C MET A 238 13.93 -3.52 -1.72
N VAL A 239 12.67 -3.40 -1.31
CA VAL A 239 11.52 -3.26 -2.21
C VAL A 239 11.57 -2.01 -3.11
N PHE A 240 12.34 -0.98 -2.70
CA PHE A 240 12.53 0.24 -3.49
C PHE A 240 13.75 0.20 -4.41
N SER A 241 14.49 -0.92 -4.45
CA SER A 241 15.64 -1.08 -5.34
C SER A 241 15.20 -0.98 -6.82
N PRO A 242 16.09 -0.50 -7.73
CA PRO A 242 15.79 -0.48 -9.15
C PRO A 242 15.34 -1.85 -9.67
N GLY A 243 14.23 -1.88 -10.39
CA GLY A 243 13.64 -3.11 -10.95
C GLY A 243 12.73 -3.91 -10.00
N MET A 244 12.68 -3.56 -8.71
CA MET A 244 11.82 -4.28 -7.73
C MET A 244 10.38 -3.76 -7.68
N ARG A 245 10.12 -2.53 -8.15
CA ARG A 245 8.75 -1.96 -8.11
C ARG A 245 7.78 -2.77 -8.96
N GLY A 246 6.75 -3.33 -8.30
CA GLY A 246 5.75 -4.20 -8.93
C GLY A 246 6.20 -5.64 -9.14
N GLY A 247 7.49 -5.95 -8.88
CA GLY A 247 8.08 -7.28 -9.06
C GLY A 247 8.42 -8.01 -7.76
N THR A 248 8.07 -7.48 -6.61
CA THR A 248 8.27 -8.19 -5.32
C THR A 248 7.27 -9.31 -5.15
N ASP A 249 7.69 -10.37 -4.47
CA ASP A 249 6.78 -11.42 -3.98
C ASP A 249 5.91 -10.87 -2.84
N ARG A 250 4.59 -11.10 -2.92
CA ARG A 250 3.63 -10.53 -1.97
C ARG A 250 2.54 -11.52 -1.62
N ALA A 251 2.16 -11.54 -0.34
CA ALA A 251 0.95 -12.21 0.11
C ALA A 251 -0.27 -11.32 -0.07
N VAL A 252 -1.42 -11.95 -0.34
CA VAL A 252 -2.75 -11.36 -0.16
C VAL A 252 -3.47 -12.20 0.87
N LEU A 253 -3.62 -11.66 2.07
CA LEU A 253 -4.22 -12.34 3.22
C LEU A 253 -5.52 -11.67 3.60
N ILE A 254 -6.59 -12.46 3.73
CA ILE A 254 -7.88 -11.95 4.17
C ILE A 254 -8.25 -12.64 5.47
N PHE A 255 -8.37 -11.85 6.51
CA PHE A 255 -8.81 -12.29 7.82
C PHE A 255 -10.26 -11.88 8.04
N GLN A 256 -10.99 -12.66 8.81
CA GLN A 256 -12.37 -12.38 9.15
C GLN A 256 -12.56 -12.34 10.66
N LYS A 257 -13.28 -11.31 11.13
CA LYS A 257 -13.82 -11.33 12.49
C LYS A 257 -14.91 -12.40 12.59
N PRO A 258 -14.82 -13.36 13.50
CA PRO A 258 -15.83 -14.40 13.65
C PRO A 258 -17.26 -13.83 13.80
N ARG A 259 -18.26 -14.63 13.32
CA ARG A 259 -19.68 -14.28 13.44
C ARG A 259 -20.25 -14.54 14.83
#